data_50e8fa4878f7d0a503407516e6b6e0ef
#
_entry.id   50e8fa4878f7d0a503407516e6b6e0ef
#
_cell.length_a   1.000
_cell.length_b   1.000
_cell.length_c   1.000
_cell.angle_alpha   90.00
_cell.angle_beta   90.00
_cell.angle_gamma   90.00
#
_symmetry.space_group_name_H-M   'P 1'
#
loop_
_entity.id
_entity.type
_entity.pdbx_description
1 polymer ?
#
loop_
_entity_poly.entity_id
_entity_poly.type
_entity_poly.pdbx_seq_one_letter_code
_entity_poly.pdbx_strand_id
1 'polypeptide(L)'
;FRRVLFRSGLDRHDKTFPSLLAINRAEGWEQFLDAAADFGVPPQNMVYADVEGNIGYISAGRVPLRGADDDLHGLAPSPGWESRYDWVGYVPESAKPRSLNPREGFIATANQRIVPPDNAFDFGHDWVLPYRYDRIREWLGGPGQRTLEDSLELQNDEFSSVMASLLPKMLEQVSDPELRASEAFALLQGWNHQAAADLAAPLIAGYWVRAFTRELLQPRIGTQLLASGWNQRNYDGFLRLILDGQADLRFWCGQEQGCDLKLNQSLRRALDELRAAHGSAPSGWKWGEAHAALAEHVPFHKTPLRALFDLKNNKGGDNFSVNVGRFDYSDPANPFNTRIAATLRMVIDLADFDNSRYALSTRNSGLPFDGATDLNELWARGAYIRIADDAPDATDRQLVLRPSASSSGEPRP
;
A
#
# COMPACT_ATOMS: atom_id res chain seq x y z
N PHE A 1 -13.38 -19.57 33.96
CA PHE A 1 -13.29 -19.04 32.59
C PHE A 1 -12.97 -17.55 32.68
N ARG A 2 -11.72 -17.17 32.36
CA ARG A 2 -11.36 -15.77 32.16
C ARG A 2 -12.01 -15.32 30.85
N ARG A 3 -13.00 -14.41 30.92
CA ARG A 3 -13.64 -13.86 29.74
C ARG A 3 -12.62 -12.95 29.04
N VAL A 4 -12.24 -13.28 27.81
CA VAL A 4 -11.58 -12.33 26.91
C VAL A 4 -12.69 -11.44 26.40
N LEU A 5 -12.65 -10.13 26.70
CA LEU A 5 -13.56 -9.16 26.12
C LEU A 5 -12.96 -8.70 24.80
N PHE A 6 -13.67 -8.95 23.72
CA PHE A 6 -13.37 -8.38 22.41
C PHE A 6 -14.15 -7.07 22.26
N ARG A 7 -13.47 -5.98 21.96
CA ARG A 7 -14.09 -4.70 21.60
C ARG A 7 -13.83 -4.42 20.14
N SER A 8 -14.85 -3.94 19.45
CA SER A 8 -14.79 -3.58 18.04
C SER A 8 -15.56 -2.29 17.84
N GLY A 9 -15.13 -1.48 16.87
CA GLY A 9 -15.92 -0.33 16.42
C GLY A 9 -17.23 -0.74 15.73
N LEU A 10 -17.37 -2.00 15.30
CA LEU A 10 -18.64 -2.57 14.84
C LEU A 10 -19.53 -2.88 16.05
N ASP A 11 -20.65 -2.21 16.14
CA ASP A 11 -21.68 -2.46 17.17
C ASP A 11 -23.07 -2.58 16.55
N ARG A 12 -24.07 -2.82 17.38
CA ARG A 12 -25.47 -3.01 16.91
C ARG A 12 -26.09 -1.77 16.28
N HIS A 13 -25.51 -0.61 16.53
CA HIS A 13 -25.97 0.69 16.06
C HIS A 13 -25.03 1.27 15.00
N ASP A 14 -24.20 0.43 14.39
CA ASP A 14 -23.29 0.85 13.34
C ASP A 14 -24.08 1.36 12.12
N LYS A 15 -23.74 2.58 11.70
CA LYS A 15 -24.36 3.26 10.57
C LYS A 15 -23.47 3.38 9.33
N THR A 16 -22.36 2.65 9.30
CA THR A 16 -21.40 2.72 8.19
C THR A 16 -22.07 2.50 6.83
N PHE A 17 -22.92 1.49 6.70
CA PHE A 17 -23.59 1.23 5.44
C PHE A 17 -24.61 2.31 5.04
N PRO A 18 -25.53 2.77 5.92
CA PRO A 18 -26.37 3.94 5.63
C PRO A 18 -25.57 5.20 5.29
N SER A 19 -24.44 5.44 5.97
CA SER A 19 -23.53 6.57 5.70
C SER A 19 -23.01 6.54 4.25
N LEU A 20 -22.57 5.40 3.74
CA LEU A 20 -22.13 5.26 2.35
C LEU A 20 -23.24 5.65 1.36
N LEU A 21 -24.48 5.26 1.63
CA LEU A 21 -25.62 5.68 0.78
C LEU A 21 -25.91 7.17 0.89
N ALA A 22 -25.72 7.76 2.07
CA ALA A 22 -25.88 9.19 2.26
C ALA A 22 -24.76 9.98 1.57
N ILE A 23 -23.50 9.51 1.64
CA ILE A 23 -22.36 10.09 0.91
C ILE A 23 -22.65 10.13 -0.60
N ASN A 24 -23.20 9.06 -1.17
CA ASN A 24 -23.55 9.03 -2.60
C ASN A 24 -24.69 9.99 -3.00
N ARG A 25 -25.40 10.56 -2.04
CA ARG A 25 -26.48 11.52 -2.27
C ARG A 25 -26.11 12.95 -1.89
N ALA A 26 -24.90 13.13 -1.35
CA ALA A 26 -24.44 14.45 -0.94
C ALA A 26 -24.23 15.34 -2.17
N GLU A 27 -24.84 16.53 -2.14
CA GLU A 27 -24.77 17.53 -3.22
C GLU A 27 -23.73 18.63 -2.94
N GLY A 28 -23.01 18.53 -1.81
CA GLY A 28 -22.00 19.49 -1.42
C GLY A 28 -21.25 19.08 -0.15
N TRP A 29 -20.25 19.88 0.19
CA TRP A 29 -19.33 19.59 1.30
C TRP A 29 -20.02 19.36 2.64
N GLU A 30 -20.98 20.21 3.02
CA GLU A 30 -21.66 20.07 4.33
C GLU A 30 -22.46 18.78 4.42
N GLN A 31 -23.21 18.43 3.37
CA GLN A 31 -23.95 17.17 3.32
C GLN A 31 -23.01 15.95 3.31
N PHE A 32 -21.85 16.08 2.65
CA PHE A 32 -20.83 15.06 2.68
C PHE A 32 -20.27 14.87 4.10
N LEU A 33 -19.99 15.94 4.84
CA LEU A 33 -19.52 15.88 6.24
C LEU A 33 -20.56 15.24 7.16
N ASP A 34 -21.82 15.66 7.04
CA ASP A 34 -22.92 15.08 7.82
C ASP A 34 -23.07 13.58 7.58
N ALA A 35 -22.98 13.16 6.32
CA ALA A 35 -23.01 11.76 5.98
C ALA A 35 -21.78 10.98 6.50
N ALA A 36 -20.58 11.58 6.42
CA ALA A 36 -19.34 10.98 6.89
C ALA A 36 -19.29 10.87 8.44
N ALA A 37 -20.03 11.71 9.18
CA ALA A 37 -20.11 11.62 10.63
C ALA A 37 -20.74 10.33 11.13
N ASP A 38 -21.66 9.74 10.37
CA ASP A 38 -22.28 8.43 10.65
C ASP A 38 -21.40 7.24 10.21
N PHE A 39 -20.30 7.48 9.48
CA PHE A 39 -19.38 6.42 9.09
C PHE A 39 -18.58 5.91 10.30
N GLY A 40 -18.77 4.65 10.65
CA GLY A 40 -18.21 4.09 11.90
C GLY A 40 -16.85 3.43 11.70
N VAL A 41 -16.77 2.38 10.88
CA VAL A 41 -15.59 1.53 10.76
C VAL A 41 -15.46 0.89 9.38
N PRO A 42 -14.22 0.58 8.94
CA PRO A 42 -12.96 1.02 9.54
C PRO A 42 -12.70 2.52 9.29
N PRO A 43 -11.92 3.21 10.12
CA PRO A 43 -11.56 4.61 9.85
C PRO A 43 -10.94 4.78 8.46
N GLN A 44 -11.35 5.83 7.74
CA GLN A 44 -10.92 6.10 6.37
C GLN A 44 -10.51 7.56 6.20
N ASN A 45 -9.51 7.80 5.38
CA ASN A 45 -9.24 9.11 4.83
C ASN A 45 -10.14 9.29 3.60
N MET A 46 -11.11 10.19 3.69
CA MET A 46 -12.02 10.50 2.60
C MET A 46 -11.61 11.82 1.95
N VAL A 47 -11.52 11.81 0.63
CA VAL A 47 -11.26 13.00 -0.18
C VAL A 47 -12.52 13.35 -0.95
N TYR A 48 -12.88 14.62 -0.94
CA TYR A 48 -14.03 15.21 -1.61
C TYR A 48 -13.55 16.14 -2.73
N ALA A 49 -14.26 16.15 -3.84
CA ALA A 49 -14.13 17.17 -4.88
C ALA A 49 -15.49 17.36 -5.57
N ASP A 50 -15.77 18.58 -6.05
CA ASP A 50 -17.01 18.89 -6.75
C ASP A 50 -16.78 19.68 -8.06
N VAL A 51 -17.83 19.83 -8.85
CA VAL A 51 -17.81 20.54 -10.13
C VAL A 51 -17.67 22.08 -9.96
N GLU A 52 -17.83 22.60 -8.77
CA GLU A 52 -17.60 24.00 -8.43
C GLU A 52 -16.11 24.29 -8.14
N GLY A 53 -15.27 23.24 -8.12
CA GLY A 53 -13.84 23.35 -7.88
C GLY A 53 -13.43 23.26 -6.43
N ASN A 54 -14.35 22.89 -5.52
CA ASN A 54 -13.99 22.66 -4.13
C ASN A 54 -13.31 21.31 -3.95
N ILE A 55 -12.30 21.27 -3.09
CA ILE A 55 -11.63 20.05 -2.65
C ILE A 55 -11.65 19.96 -1.12
N GLY A 56 -11.94 18.77 -0.59
CA GLY A 56 -12.08 18.57 0.86
C GLY A 56 -11.45 17.28 1.33
N TYR A 57 -11.12 17.21 2.60
CA TYR A 57 -10.59 16.03 3.28
C TYR A 57 -11.21 15.88 4.66
N ILE A 58 -11.49 14.65 5.04
CA ILE A 58 -11.84 14.27 6.41
C ILE A 58 -11.29 12.88 6.75
N SER A 59 -10.79 12.74 7.98
CA SER A 59 -10.55 11.41 8.58
C SER A 59 -11.84 10.91 9.21
N ALA A 60 -12.66 10.18 8.44
CA ALA A 60 -13.92 9.61 8.90
C ALA A 60 -13.71 8.31 9.69
N GLY A 61 -14.67 7.99 10.55
CA GLY A 61 -14.67 6.75 11.35
C GLY A 61 -14.50 7.00 12.84
N ARG A 62 -14.89 6.02 13.63
CA ARG A 62 -14.83 6.10 15.10
C ARG A 62 -13.42 5.75 15.58
N VAL A 63 -12.76 6.68 16.25
CA VAL A 63 -11.47 6.50 16.91
C VAL A 63 -11.69 6.37 18.41
N PRO A 64 -11.36 5.23 19.05
CA PRO A 64 -11.62 5.04 20.47
C PRO A 64 -10.77 5.94 21.34
N LEU A 65 -11.39 6.56 22.37
CA LEU A 65 -10.69 7.18 23.48
C LEU A 65 -10.35 6.12 24.51
N ARG A 66 -9.11 6.09 24.95
CA ARG A 66 -8.59 5.20 25.98
C ARG A 66 -8.43 5.95 27.29
N GLY A 67 -8.58 5.23 28.41
CA GLY A 67 -8.34 5.81 29.73
C GLY A 67 -6.87 6.22 29.92
N ALA A 68 -6.64 7.19 30.79
CA ALA A 68 -5.28 7.66 31.09
C ALA A 68 -4.37 6.54 31.65
N ASP A 69 -4.96 5.52 32.26
CA ASP A 69 -4.25 4.38 32.86
C ASP A 69 -4.06 3.20 31.87
N ASP A 70 -4.45 3.34 30.61
CA ASP A 70 -4.19 2.34 29.56
C ASP A 70 -2.73 2.42 29.10
N ASP A 71 -1.86 1.66 29.73
CA ASP A 71 -0.43 1.58 29.42
C ASP A 71 -0.11 0.76 28.14
N LEU A 72 -1.09 0.07 27.57
CA LEU A 72 -0.93 -0.71 26.34
C LEU A 72 -1.32 0.05 25.09
N HIS A 73 -2.11 1.13 25.19
CA HIS A 73 -2.55 1.96 24.07
C HIS A 73 -3.14 1.17 22.86
N GLY A 74 -3.63 -0.06 23.10
CA GLY A 74 -4.11 -0.96 22.05
C GLY A 74 -3.02 -1.60 21.19
N LEU A 75 -1.76 -1.48 21.54
CA LEU A 75 -0.62 -2.09 20.82
C LEU A 75 -0.47 -3.58 21.09
N ALA A 76 -1.07 -4.08 22.17
CA ALA A 76 -1.05 -5.48 22.55
C ALA A 76 -2.43 -5.94 23.08
N PRO A 77 -2.70 -7.26 23.07
CA PRO A 77 -3.89 -7.81 23.72
C PRO A 77 -3.94 -7.43 25.20
N SER A 78 -5.02 -6.78 25.60
CA SER A 78 -5.22 -6.30 26.97
C SER A 78 -5.94 -7.32 27.84
N PRO A 79 -5.68 -7.35 29.18
CA PRO A 79 -6.50 -8.09 30.14
C PRO A 79 -7.94 -7.58 30.13
N GLY A 80 -8.86 -8.24 29.42
CA GLY A 80 -10.23 -7.79 29.22
C GLY A 80 -11.11 -7.75 30.50
N TRP A 81 -10.57 -8.14 31.66
CA TRP A 81 -11.21 -8.06 32.98
C TRP A 81 -10.77 -6.85 33.80
N GLU A 82 -9.85 -6.01 33.27
CA GLU A 82 -9.39 -4.79 33.90
C GLU A 82 -9.98 -3.59 33.21
N SER A 83 -10.78 -2.81 33.94
CA SER A 83 -11.52 -1.65 33.40
C SER A 83 -10.62 -0.53 32.87
N ARG A 84 -9.35 -0.45 33.30
CA ARG A 84 -8.39 0.55 32.79
C ARG A 84 -8.15 0.43 31.27
N TYR A 85 -8.40 -0.74 30.67
CA TYR A 85 -8.29 -0.98 29.23
C TYR A 85 -9.60 -0.75 28.48
N ASP A 86 -10.67 -0.33 29.18
CA ASP A 86 -11.93 -0.01 28.52
C ASP A 86 -11.84 1.30 27.72
N TRP A 87 -12.55 1.34 26.60
CA TRP A 87 -12.74 2.58 25.89
C TRP A 87 -13.67 3.47 26.70
N VAL A 88 -13.26 4.73 26.90
CA VAL A 88 -14.05 5.72 27.67
C VAL A 88 -14.93 6.58 26.76
N GLY A 89 -14.84 6.40 25.45
CA GLY A 89 -15.62 7.12 24.45
C GLY A 89 -14.96 7.05 23.07
N TYR A 90 -15.28 8.03 22.24
CA TYR A 90 -14.68 8.24 20.92
C TYR A 90 -14.19 9.66 20.77
N VAL A 91 -13.17 9.86 19.92
CA VAL A 91 -12.70 11.19 19.53
C VAL A 91 -13.86 11.98 18.94
N PRO A 92 -14.13 13.22 19.43
CA PRO A 92 -15.19 14.07 18.91
C PRO A 92 -15.02 14.36 17.41
N GLU A 93 -16.11 14.45 16.67
CA GLU A 93 -16.09 14.77 15.23
C GLU A 93 -15.34 16.09 14.94
N SER A 94 -15.50 17.11 15.82
CA SER A 94 -14.82 18.40 15.70
C SER A 94 -13.30 18.33 15.84
N ALA A 95 -12.78 17.26 16.46
CA ALA A 95 -11.34 17.05 16.67
C ALA A 95 -10.69 16.18 15.59
N LYS A 96 -11.47 15.62 14.68
CA LYS A 96 -10.94 14.83 13.56
C LYS A 96 -10.27 15.73 12.52
N PRO A 97 -9.12 15.32 11.97
CA PRO A 97 -8.46 16.04 10.90
C PRO A 97 -9.40 16.25 9.70
N ARG A 98 -9.55 17.50 9.29
CA ARG A 98 -10.35 17.89 8.11
C ARG A 98 -9.84 19.18 7.50
N SER A 99 -10.07 19.36 6.21
CA SER A 99 -9.77 20.62 5.50
C SER A 99 -10.73 20.80 4.33
N LEU A 100 -10.97 22.05 3.99
CA LEU A 100 -11.68 22.45 2.76
C LEU A 100 -10.84 23.53 2.07
N ASN A 101 -10.63 23.38 0.78
CA ASN A 101 -9.90 24.30 -0.08
C ASN A 101 -8.55 24.74 0.53
N PRO A 102 -7.63 23.78 0.81
CA PRO A 102 -6.34 24.12 1.38
C PRO A 102 -5.54 25.06 0.44
N ARG A 103 -4.69 25.91 1.02
CA ARG A 103 -3.91 26.89 0.28
C ARG A 103 -2.98 26.29 -0.75
N GLU A 104 -2.55 25.05 -0.54
CA GLU A 104 -1.72 24.27 -1.45
C GLU A 104 -2.43 23.95 -2.76
N GLY A 105 -3.76 24.01 -2.82
CA GLY A 105 -4.56 23.72 -4.00
C GLY A 105 -4.68 22.24 -4.35
N PHE A 106 -4.22 21.35 -3.47
CA PHE A 106 -4.38 19.91 -3.60
C PHE A 106 -4.49 19.19 -2.26
N ILE A 107 -4.97 17.96 -2.29
CA ILE A 107 -5.04 17.07 -1.13
C ILE A 107 -4.38 15.75 -1.50
N ALA A 108 -3.56 15.21 -0.59
CA ALA A 108 -2.91 13.91 -0.76
C ALA A 108 -3.01 13.07 0.53
N THR A 109 -3.18 11.77 0.37
CA THR A 109 -3.11 10.80 1.47
C THR A 109 -2.61 9.45 0.95
N ALA A 110 -1.70 8.81 1.68
CA ALA A 110 -1.08 7.54 1.31
C ALA A 110 -0.75 6.68 2.55
N ASN A 111 -1.66 6.63 3.53
CA ASN A 111 -1.53 5.90 4.80
C ASN A 111 -0.44 6.45 5.75
N GLN A 112 0.09 7.64 5.50
CA GLN A 112 1.00 8.32 6.41
C GLN A 112 0.26 8.81 7.67
N ARG A 113 1.02 9.18 8.70
CA ARG A 113 0.48 9.82 9.89
C ARG A 113 -0.27 11.11 9.52
N ILE A 114 -1.51 11.24 9.99
CA ILE A 114 -2.43 12.34 9.63
C ILE A 114 -2.52 13.43 10.70
N VAL A 115 -1.91 13.20 11.86
CA VAL A 115 -1.87 14.15 12.98
C VAL A 115 -0.42 14.37 13.43
N PRO A 116 -0.06 15.55 13.95
CA PRO A 116 1.27 15.79 14.51
C PRO A 116 1.54 14.86 15.72
N PRO A 117 2.83 14.64 16.08
CA PRO A 117 3.21 13.75 17.18
C PRO A 117 2.64 14.16 18.54
N ASP A 118 2.44 15.45 18.76
CA ASP A 118 1.93 16.07 19.98
C ASP A 118 0.41 16.32 19.97
N ASN A 119 -0.31 15.65 19.04
CA ASN A 119 -1.77 15.79 18.97
C ASN A 119 -2.45 15.37 20.28
N ALA A 120 -3.48 16.11 20.68
CA ALA A 120 -4.20 15.87 21.94
C ALA A 120 -4.93 14.51 21.99
N PHE A 121 -5.26 13.94 20.85
CA PHE A 121 -5.93 12.64 20.72
C PHE A 121 -5.05 11.62 20.00
N ASP A 122 -5.10 10.39 20.48
CA ASP A 122 -4.41 9.28 19.87
C ASP A 122 -5.24 8.71 18.69
N PHE A 123 -4.69 8.82 17.48
CA PHE A 123 -5.25 8.25 16.24
C PHE A 123 -4.61 6.92 15.85
N GLY A 124 -3.79 6.34 16.74
CA GLY A 124 -3.09 5.08 16.51
C GLY A 124 -1.60 5.26 16.19
N HIS A 125 -0.92 4.11 16.08
CA HIS A 125 0.54 4.06 16.01
C HIS A 125 1.06 3.35 14.74
N ASP A 126 0.24 2.56 14.07
CA ASP A 126 0.64 1.73 12.92
C ASP A 126 0.53 2.50 11.59
N TRP A 127 1.26 3.60 11.49
CA TRP A 127 1.34 4.41 10.29
C TRP A 127 2.39 3.88 9.31
N VAL A 128 2.10 4.03 8.01
CA VAL A 128 3.09 3.76 6.98
C VAL A 128 4.07 4.95 6.89
N LEU A 129 5.34 4.67 6.61
CA LEU A 129 6.34 5.70 6.35
C LEU A 129 5.88 6.62 5.19
N PRO A 130 6.18 7.92 5.24
CA PRO A 130 5.55 8.93 4.39
C PRO A 130 6.05 8.96 2.94
N TYR A 131 6.94 8.06 2.52
CA TYR A 131 7.59 8.08 1.20
C TYR A 131 6.64 8.28 0.01
N ARG A 132 5.50 7.55 -0.04
CA ARG A 132 4.48 7.72 -1.10
C ARG A 132 3.79 9.07 -1.01
N TYR A 133 3.45 9.48 0.21
CA TYR A 133 2.83 10.77 0.46
C TYR A 133 3.74 11.93 0.05
N ASP A 134 5.00 11.89 0.44
CA ASP A 134 5.99 12.91 0.12
C ASP A 134 6.22 12.98 -1.40
N ARG A 135 6.29 11.84 -2.08
CA ARG A 135 6.43 11.76 -3.53
C ARG A 135 5.22 12.36 -4.26
N ILE A 136 4.00 12.06 -3.81
CA ILE A 136 2.78 12.65 -4.36
C ILE A 136 2.76 14.16 -4.15
N ARG A 137 3.13 14.63 -2.95
CA ARG A 137 3.19 16.07 -2.65
C ARG A 137 4.23 16.81 -3.45
N GLU A 138 5.43 16.24 -3.57
CA GLU A 138 6.49 16.80 -4.41
C GLU A 138 5.99 16.99 -5.85
N TRP A 139 5.34 15.96 -6.38
CA TRP A 139 4.83 15.98 -7.73
C TRP A 139 3.69 17.00 -7.91
N LEU A 140 2.69 16.99 -7.03
CA LEU A 140 1.55 17.92 -7.08
C LEU A 140 1.97 19.36 -6.83
N GLY A 141 2.91 19.60 -5.92
CA GLY A 141 3.45 20.92 -5.60
C GLY A 141 4.43 21.50 -6.63
N GLY A 142 4.78 20.74 -7.68
CA GLY A 142 5.63 21.21 -8.78
C GLY A 142 4.96 22.32 -9.59
N PRO A 143 5.73 23.03 -10.44
CA PRO A 143 5.23 24.14 -11.23
C PRO A 143 4.22 23.68 -12.30
N GLY A 144 3.27 24.56 -12.62
CA GLY A 144 2.26 24.33 -13.65
C GLY A 144 0.97 23.66 -13.13
N GLN A 145 -0.05 23.67 -13.97
CA GLN A 145 -1.28 22.94 -13.73
C GLN A 145 -1.10 21.47 -14.09
N ARG A 146 -1.73 20.60 -13.32
CA ARG A 146 -1.73 19.16 -13.57
C ARG A 146 -2.85 18.79 -14.52
N THR A 147 -2.52 17.97 -15.50
CA THR A 147 -3.48 17.42 -16.44
C THR A 147 -4.01 16.07 -15.99
N LEU A 148 -4.97 15.52 -16.72
CA LEU A 148 -5.42 14.15 -16.51
C LEU A 148 -4.27 13.18 -16.80
N GLU A 149 -3.52 13.37 -17.89
CA GLU A 149 -2.38 12.54 -18.29
C GLU A 149 -1.31 12.52 -17.22
N ASP A 150 -0.98 13.68 -16.65
CA ASP A 150 -0.06 13.79 -15.50
C ASP A 150 -0.53 12.92 -14.32
N SER A 151 -1.83 12.87 -14.06
CA SER A 151 -2.40 12.06 -12.98
C SER A 151 -2.31 10.55 -13.27
N LEU A 152 -2.47 10.15 -14.54
CA LEU A 152 -2.27 8.78 -14.99
C LEU A 152 -0.79 8.36 -14.85
N GLU A 153 0.14 9.24 -15.19
CA GLU A 153 1.58 9.02 -15.01
C GLU A 153 1.93 8.85 -13.52
N LEU A 154 1.43 9.74 -12.66
CA LEU A 154 1.68 9.65 -11.22
C LEU A 154 1.17 8.34 -10.61
N GLN A 155 -0.01 7.85 -11.03
CA GLN A 155 -0.53 6.56 -10.57
C GLN A 155 0.34 5.37 -11.00
N ASN A 156 1.16 5.55 -12.04
CA ASN A 156 2.11 4.55 -12.53
C ASN A 156 3.56 4.82 -12.13
N ASP A 157 3.83 5.82 -11.28
CA ASP A 157 5.18 6.16 -10.84
C ASP A 157 5.78 5.04 -9.99
N GLU A 158 6.87 4.46 -10.48
CA GLU A 158 7.62 3.35 -9.87
C GLU A 158 8.87 3.82 -9.13
N PHE A 159 9.02 5.12 -8.92
CA PHE A 159 10.16 5.66 -8.20
C PHE A 159 10.18 5.16 -6.74
N SER A 160 11.27 4.50 -6.37
CA SER A 160 11.50 3.97 -5.03
C SER A 160 12.13 5.02 -4.14
N SER A 161 11.32 5.88 -3.52
CA SER A 161 11.80 6.92 -2.61
C SER A 161 12.60 6.35 -1.44
N VAL A 162 12.25 5.16 -0.98
CA VAL A 162 12.97 4.47 0.09
C VAL A 162 14.37 4.07 -0.36
N MET A 163 14.52 3.49 -1.56
CA MET A 163 15.82 3.10 -2.07
C MET A 163 16.66 4.31 -2.45
N ALA A 164 16.07 5.38 -2.94
CA ALA A 164 16.76 6.64 -3.16
C ALA A 164 17.39 7.22 -1.88
N SER A 165 16.78 6.97 -0.72
CA SER A 165 17.33 7.41 0.57
C SER A 165 18.28 6.41 1.22
N LEU A 166 18.10 5.10 0.99
CA LEU A 166 18.81 4.02 1.68
C LEU A 166 20.04 3.53 0.91
N LEU A 167 19.89 3.29 -0.40
CA LEU A 167 20.91 2.65 -1.22
C LEU A 167 22.23 3.42 -1.29
N PRO A 168 22.27 4.76 -1.43
CA PRO A 168 23.52 5.50 -1.43
C PRO A 168 24.35 5.27 -0.15
N LYS A 169 23.69 5.22 1.02
CA LYS A 169 24.33 4.96 2.31
C LYS A 169 24.88 3.55 2.43
N MET A 170 24.17 2.57 1.85
CA MET A 170 24.63 1.18 1.79
C MET A 170 25.86 1.06 0.87
N LEU A 171 25.82 1.65 -0.32
CA LEU A 171 26.91 1.62 -1.29
C LEU A 171 28.19 2.28 -0.77
N GLU A 172 28.06 3.42 -0.07
CA GLU A 172 29.19 4.14 0.54
C GLU A 172 29.96 3.28 1.52
N GLN A 173 29.27 2.43 2.29
CA GLN A 173 29.88 1.59 3.33
C GLN A 173 30.39 0.24 2.81
N VAL A 174 30.23 -0.09 1.53
CA VAL A 174 30.87 -1.28 0.94
C VAL A 174 32.36 -1.03 0.80
N SER A 175 33.15 -1.75 1.56
CA SER A 175 34.62 -1.62 1.57
C SER A 175 35.33 -2.71 0.74
N ASP A 176 34.64 -3.80 0.39
CA ASP A 176 35.18 -4.94 -0.34
C ASP A 176 35.47 -4.59 -1.82
N PRO A 177 36.76 -4.66 -2.27
CA PRO A 177 37.13 -4.29 -3.64
C PRO A 177 36.50 -5.18 -4.72
N GLU A 178 36.30 -6.46 -4.46
CA GLU A 178 35.70 -7.39 -5.42
C GLU A 178 34.22 -7.09 -5.62
N LEU A 179 33.51 -6.77 -4.53
CA LEU A 179 32.12 -6.34 -4.63
C LEU A 179 32.00 -5.03 -5.40
N ARG A 180 32.85 -4.05 -5.10
CA ARG A 180 32.85 -2.76 -5.80
C ARG A 180 33.20 -2.87 -7.30
N ALA A 181 33.99 -3.85 -7.69
CA ALA A 181 34.34 -4.13 -9.08
C ALA A 181 33.29 -4.97 -9.82
N SER A 182 32.26 -5.46 -9.13
CA SER A 182 31.26 -6.34 -9.72
C SER A 182 30.25 -5.59 -10.61
N GLU A 183 29.74 -6.29 -11.64
CA GLU A 183 28.67 -5.78 -12.50
C GLU A 183 27.40 -5.40 -11.68
N ALA A 184 27.05 -6.20 -10.68
CA ALA A 184 25.90 -5.94 -9.82
C ALA A 184 26.05 -4.60 -9.05
N PHE A 185 27.25 -4.30 -8.57
CA PHE A 185 27.52 -3.04 -7.89
C PHE A 185 27.43 -1.85 -8.85
N ALA A 186 27.94 -1.99 -10.07
CA ALA A 186 27.83 -0.97 -11.11
C ALA A 186 26.37 -0.70 -11.49
N LEU A 187 25.54 -1.76 -11.60
CA LEU A 187 24.11 -1.62 -11.84
C LEU A 187 23.39 -0.86 -10.72
N LEU A 188 23.75 -1.13 -9.45
CA LEU A 188 23.21 -0.40 -8.30
C LEU A 188 23.63 1.08 -8.30
N GLN A 189 24.89 1.39 -8.60
CA GLN A 189 25.41 2.76 -8.67
C GLN A 189 24.76 3.59 -9.79
N GLY A 190 24.49 2.97 -10.94
CA GLY A 190 23.86 3.62 -12.09
C GLY A 190 22.34 3.68 -12.04
N TRP A 191 21.72 3.11 -11.01
CA TRP A 191 20.26 3.02 -10.93
C TRP A 191 19.62 4.36 -10.57
N ASN A 192 18.67 4.80 -11.38
CA ASN A 192 17.87 6.02 -11.17
C ASN A 192 16.73 5.85 -10.16
N HIS A 193 16.69 4.75 -9.43
CA HIS A 193 15.69 4.35 -8.44
C HIS A 193 14.27 4.10 -9.00
N GLN A 194 14.12 4.00 -10.33
CA GLN A 194 12.87 3.50 -10.91
C GLN A 194 12.83 1.96 -10.74
N ALA A 195 11.86 1.46 -9.97
CA ALA A 195 11.69 0.03 -9.75
C ALA A 195 10.92 -0.60 -10.93
N ALA A 196 11.38 -0.39 -12.16
CA ALA A 196 10.74 -0.90 -13.35
C ALA A 196 10.93 -2.43 -13.48
N ALA A 197 9.92 -3.10 -14.02
CA ALA A 197 9.85 -4.56 -14.04
C ALA A 197 10.97 -5.23 -14.83
N ASP A 198 11.56 -4.55 -15.81
CA ASP A 198 12.62 -5.05 -16.69
C ASP A 198 14.04 -4.79 -16.16
N LEU A 199 14.19 -4.05 -15.06
CA LEU A 199 15.48 -3.69 -14.49
C LEU A 199 15.99 -4.73 -13.49
N ALA A 200 17.31 -4.90 -13.46
CA ALA A 200 18.00 -5.76 -12.49
C ALA A 200 18.27 -5.07 -11.16
N ALA A 201 18.56 -3.77 -11.17
CA ALA A 201 18.95 -3.04 -9.97
C ALA A 201 17.94 -3.11 -8.81
N PRO A 202 16.61 -2.96 -9.01
CA PRO A 202 15.65 -3.11 -7.92
C PRO A 202 15.67 -4.52 -7.32
N LEU A 203 15.89 -5.55 -8.13
CA LEU A 203 15.99 -6.93 -7.65
C LEU A 203 17.24 -7.13 -6.79
N ILE A 204 18.38 -6.63 -7.24
CA ILE A 204 19.65 -6.69 -6.49
C ILE A 204 19.50 -5.94 -5.16
N ALA A 205 18.94 -4.72 -5.18
CA ALA A 205 18.72 -3.91 -3.99
C ALA A 205 17.77 -4.62 -3.00
N GLY A 206 16.67 -5.20 -3.48
CA GLY A 206 15.73 -5.95 -2.66
C GLY A 206 16.36 -7.15 -1.96
N TYR A 207 17.12 -7.98 -2.70
CA TYR A 207 17.86 -9.10 -2.11
C TYR A 207 18.90 -8.63 -1.09
N TRP A 208 19.60 -7.53 -1.37
CA TRP A 208 20.60 -6.99 -0.45
C TRP A 208 19.96 -6.47 0.83
N VAL A 209 18.91 -5.67 0.74
CA VAL A 209 18.15 -5.19 1.92
C VAL A 209 17.61 -6.36 2.74
N ARG A 210 17.04 -7.38 2.10
CA ARG A 210 16.57 -8.60 2.77
C ARG A 210 17.71 -9.34 3.49
N ALA A 211 18.84 -9.52 2.85
CA ALA A 211 20.00 -10.17 3.44
C ALA A 211 20.58 -9.35 4.60
N PHE A 212 20.74 -8.04 4.43
CA PHE A 212 21.24 -7.13 5.46
C PHE A 212 20.31 -7.13 6.69
N THR A 213 19.02 -7.05 6.47
CA THR A 213 18.01 -7.17 7.51
C THR A 213 18.16 -8.47 8.31
N ARG A 214 18.36 -9.58 7.60
CA ARG A 214 18.60 -10.88 8.25
C ARG A 214 19.87 -10.86 9.11
N GLU A 215 20.97 -10.33 8.61
CA GLU A 215 22.24 -10.20 9.35
C GLU A 215 22.12 -9.34 10.61
N LEU A 216 21.24 -8.35 10.60
CA LEU A 216 20.99 -7.52 11.78
C LEU A 216 20.11 -8.22 12.81
N LEU A 217 19.04 -8.88 12.39
CA LEU A 217 17.99 -9.38 13.27
C LEU A 217 18.22 -10.80 13.76
N GLN A 218 18.61 -11.71 12.88
CA GLN A 218 18.68 -13.14 13.20
C GLN A 218 19.50 -13.45 14.45
N PRO A 219 20.65 -12.78 14.70
CA PRO A 219 21.43 -13.01 15.91
C PRO A 219 20.72 -12.61 17.21
N ARG A 220 19.69 -11.76 17.12
CA ARG A 220 18.99 -11.18 18.29
C ARG A 220 17.64 -11.80 18.55
N ILE A 221 16.85 -12.04 17.50
CA ILE A 221 15.49 -12.58 17.63
C ILE A 221 15.42 -14.08 17.32
N GLY A 222 16.50 -14.66 16.77
CA GLY A 222 16.57 -16.06 16.39
C GLY A 222 15.86 -16.38 15.07
N THR A 223 16.17 -17.55 14.52
CA THR A 223 15.66 -18.00 13.22
C THR A 223 14.16 -18.23 13.23
N GLN A 224 13.61 -18.75 14.33
CA GLN A 224 12.19 -19.09 14.43
C GLN A 224 11.31 -17.84 14.36
N LEU A 225 11.65 -16.79 15.11
CA LEU A 225 10.88 -15.56 15.11
C LEU A 225 11.03 -14.81 13.78
N LEU A 226 12.23 -14.81 13.21
CA LEU A 226 12.47 -14.27 11.89
C LEU A 226 11.65 -15.00 10.80
N ALA A 227 11.51 -16.31 10.89
CA ALA A 227 10.74 -17.13 9.95
C ALA A 227 9.22 -17.03 10.15
N SER A 228 8.74 -16.60 11.33
CA SER A 228 7.30 -16.52 11.63
C SER A 228 6.58 -15.32 11.01
N GLY A 229 7.22 -14.56 10.13
CA GLY A 229 6.57 -13.51 9.36
C GLY A 229 6.52 -12.16 10.07
N TRP A 230 7.66 -11.66 10.49
CA TRP A 230 7.74 -10.29 10.99
C TRP A 230 7.31 -9.27 9.92
N ASN A 231 6.46 -8.34 10.34
CA ASN A 231 5.91 -7.31 9.47
C ASN A 231 6.97 -6.25 9.15
N GLN A 232 7.12 -5.95 7.86
CA GLN A 232 8.20 -5.11 7.36
C GLN A 232 7.80 -3.68 7.05
N ARG A 233 6.60 -3.26 7.37
CA ARG A 233 6.08 -1.96 6.99
C ARG A 233 7.03 -0.79 7.21
N ASN A 234 7.80 -0.81 8.30
CA ASN A 234 8.66 0.31 8.70
C ASN A 234 10.15 -0.10 8.78
N TYR A 235 10.48 -1.22 8.15
CA TYR A 235 11.81 -1.80 8.25
C TYR A 235 12.88 -0.91 7.62
N ASP A 236 12.57 -0.41 6.44
CA ASP A 236 13.46 0.44 5.68
C ASP A 236 13.80 1.73 6.46
N GLY A 237 12.84 2.28 7.20
CA GLY A 237 13.07 3.39 8.11
C GLY A 237 14.02 3.03 9.25
N PHE A 238 13.88 1.83 9.83
CA PHE A 238 14.80 1.34 10.85
C PHE A 238 16.22 1.16 10.30
N LEU A 239 16.38 0.57 9.13
CA LEU A 239 17.68 0.42 8.48
C LEU A 239 18.33 1.78 8.21
N ARG A 240 17.54 2.75 7.75
CA ARG A 240 18.02 4.11 7.54
C ARG A 240 18.57 4.73 8.81
N LEU A 241 17.84 4.63 9.93
CA LEU A 241 18.29 5.16 11.22
C LEU A 241 19.61 4.52 11.70
N ILE A 242 19.79 3.22 11.46
CA ILE A 242 21.06 2.52 11.75
C ILE A 242 22.19 3.08 10.89
N LEU A 243 21.96 3.23 9.58
CA LEU A 243 22.98 3.70 8.63
C LEU A 243 23.28 5.20 8.80
N ASP A 244 22.32 6.00 9.28
CA ASP A 244 22.52 7.39 9.70
C ASP A 244 23.38 7.51 10.98
N GLY A 245 23.70 6.38 11.61
CA GLY A 245 24.60 6.34 12.76
C GLY A 245 23.98 6.86 14.05
N GLN A 246 22.67 6.76 14.21
CA GLN A 246 22.04 7.09 15.49
C GLN A 246 22.65 6.27 16.61
N ALA A 247 23.16 6.94 17.64
CA ALA A 247 24.03 6.35 18.67
C ALA A 247 23.40 5.12 19.35
N ASP A 248 22.09 5.17 19.62
CA ASP A 248 21.36 4.10 20.29
C ASP A 248 21.11 2.88 19.41
N LEU A 249 21.30 3.00 18.09
CA LEU A 249 21.04 1.92 17.12
C LEU A 249 22.31 1.30 16.54
N ARG A 250 23.48 1.91 16.75
CA ARG A 250 24.78 1.39 16.25
C ARG A 250 25.10 -0.02 16.74
N PHE A 251 24.60 -0.38 17.92
CA PHE A 251 24.81 -1.72 18.47
C PHE A 251 24.27 -2.86 17.59
N TRP A 252 23.34 -2.56 16.65
CA TRP A 252 22.81 -3.54 15.70
C TRP A 252 23.88 -4.01 14.71
N CYS A 253 24.82 -3.15 14.35
CA CYS A 253 25.92 -3.50 13.47
C CYS A 253 27.11 -4.15 14.18
N GLY A 254 27.14 -4.11 15.52
CA GLY A 254 28.26 -4.58 16.34
C GLY A 254 29.17 -3.42 16.79
N GLN A 255 29.62 -3.47 18.06
CA GLN A 255 30.33 -2.35 18.66
C GLN A 255 31.72 -2.09 18.07
N GLU A 256 32.38 -3.11 17.54
CA GLU A 256 33.77 -3.01 17.09
C GLU A 256 33.96 -2.96 15.57
N GLN A 257 32.98 -3.42 14.78
CA GLN A 257 33.16 -3.69 13.35
C GLN A 257 32.29 -2.82 12.43
N GLY A 258 31.40 -1.99 12.97
CA GLY A 258 30.51 -1.16 12.16
C GLY A 258 29.55 -1.93 11.25
N CYS A 259 28.80 -1.20 10.39
CA CYS A 259 27.87 -1.80 9.45
C CYS A 259 28.54 -2.32 8.18
N ASP A 260 29.76 -1.86 7.85
CA ASP A 260 30.48 -2.21 6.62
C ASP A 260 30.69 -3.71 6.47
N LEU A 261 31.11 -4.42 7.53
CA LEU A 261 31.28 -5.86 7.49
C LEU A 261 29.95 -6.57 7.16
N LYS A 262 28.88 -6.19 7.84
CA LYS A 262 27.54 -6.79 7.61
C LYS A 262 27.00 -6.45 6.21
N LEU A 263 27.26 -5.26 5.73
CA LEU A 263 26.88 -4.83 4.37
C LEU A 263 27.63 -5.62 3.30
N ASN A 264 28.95 -5.81 3.46
CA ASN A 264 29.73 -6.65 2.55
C ASN A 264 29.27 -8.10 2.56
N GLN A 265 29.07 -8.71 3.74
CA GLN A 265 28.59 -10.09 3.88
C GLN A 265 27.20 -10.28 3.30
N SER A 266 26.28 -9.34 3.59
CA SER A 266 24.91 -9.41 3.08
C SER A 266 24.83 -9.20 1.57
N LEU A 267 25.68 -8.36 0.98
CA LEU A 267 25.74 -8.20 -0.48
C LEU A 267 26.27 -9.46 -1.16
N ARG A 268 27.36 -10.07 -0.65
CA ARG A 268 27.85 -11.36 -1.17
C ARG A 268 26.74 -12.41 -1.14
N ARG A 269 26.07 -12.56 0.00
CA ARG A 269 24.95 -13.49 0.16
C ARG A 269 23.80 -13.23 -0.82
N ALA A 270 23.41 -11.96 -0.97
CA ALA A 270 22.37 -11.57 -1.91
C ALA A 270 22.72 -11.94 -3.34
N LEU A 271 23.97 -11.71 -3.76
CA LEU A 271 24.44 -12.07 -5.10
C LEU A 271 24.50 -13.56 -5.30
N ASP A 272 24.85 -14.35 -4.28
CA ASP A 272 24.85 -15.81 -4.37
C ASP A 272 23.42 -16.37 -4.46
N GLU A 273 22.48 -15.85 -3.66
CA GLU A 273 21.05 -16.19 -3.75
C GLU A 273 20.49 -15.84 -5.13
N LEU A 274 20.84 -14.66 -5.68
CA LEU A 274 20.41 -14.21 -7.01
C LEU A 274 20.97 -15.10 -8.14
N ARG A 275 22.25 -15.44 -8.10
CA ARG A 275 22.85 -16.33 -9.09
C ARG A 275 22.20 -17.71 -9.09
N ALA A 276 21.87 -18.23 -7.91
CA ALA A 276 21.18 -19.50 -7.77
C ALA A 276 19.74 -19.47 -8.32
N ALA A 277 19.04 -18.36 -8.14
CA ALA A 277 17.63 -18.22 -8.53
C ALA A 277 17.43 -17.74 -9.98
N HIS A 278 18.31 -16.85 -10.49
CA HIS A 278 18.09 -16.10 -11.73
C HIS A 278 19.26 -16.26 -12.74
N GLY A 279 20.26 -17.12 -12.45
CA GLY A 279 21.41 -17.32 -13.31
C GLY A 279 22.58 -16.37 -13.03
N SER A 280 23.71 -16.57 -13.75
CA SER A 280 25.01 -15.96 -13.39
C SER A 280 25.18 -14.50 -13.84
N ALA A 281 24.40 -14.02 -14.81
CA ALA A 281 24.59 -12.69 -15.42
C ALA A 281 23.65 -11.65 -14.80
N PRO A 282 24.16 -10.70 -13.98
CA PRO A 282 23.33 -9.69 -13.30
C PRO A 282 22.47 -8.84 -14.24
N SER A 283 23.00 -8.48 -15.42
CA SER A 283 22.26 -7.69 -16.42
C SER A 283 21.05 -8.43 -17.01
N GLY A 284 20.97 -9.75 -16.87
CA GLY A 284 19.82 -10.54 -17.30
C GLY A 284 18.70 -10.67 -16.25
N TRP A 285 18.94 -10.23 -15.02
CA TRP A 285 17.95 -10.32 -13.96
C TRP A 285 16.85 -9.27 -14.13
N LYS A 286 15.62 -9.62 -13.77
CA LYS A 286 14.47 -8.73 -13.95
C LYS A 286 13.63 -8.66 -12.68
N TRP A 287 13.39 -7.46 -12.22
CA TRP A 287 12.57 -7.20 -11.04
C TRP A 287 11.18 -7.85 -11.14
N GLY A 288 10.47 -7.60 -12.24
CA GLY A 288 9.10 -8.04 -12.42
C GLY A 288 8.91 -9.56 -12.44
N GLU A 289 9.95 -10.34 -12.74
CA GLU A 289 9.87 -11.81 -12.68
C GLU A 289 9.76 -12.29 -11.22
N ALA A 290 10.48 -11.65 -10.30
CA ALA A 290 10.40 -11.91 -8.86
C ALA A 290 9.25 -11.13 -8.19
N HIS A 291 8.93 -9.93 -8.69
CA HIS A 291 7.89 -9.03 -8.17
C HIS A 291 6.57 -9.17 -8.94
N ALA A 292 6.19 -10.41 -9.25
CA ALA A 292 4.98 -10.66 -10.00
C ALA A 292 3.72 -10.39 -9.16
N ALA A 293 2.75 -9.72 -9.78
CA ALA A 293 1.39 -9.62 -9.24
C ALA A 293 0.62 -10.90 -9.60
N LEU A 294 0.22 -11.64 -8.58
CA LEU A 294 -0.54 -12.88 -8.70
C LEU A 294 -1.96 -12.65 -8.19
N ALA A 295 -2.95 -12.75 -9.09
CA ALA A 295 -4.36 -12.80 -8.72
C ALA A 295 -4.81 -14.27 -8.66
N GLU A 296 -4.87 -14.79 -7.44
CA GLU A 296 -5.25 -16.18 -7.15
C GLU A 296 -6.75 -16.37 -7.31
N HIS A 297 -7.16 -17.28 -8.15
CA HIS A 297 -8.58 -17.63 -8.30
C HIS A 297 -9.04 -18.49 -7.11
N VAL A 298 -9.76 -17.89 -6.17
CA VAL A 298 -10.06 -18.49 -4.87
C VAL A 298 -10.54 -19.95 -4.91
N PRO A 299 -11.52 -20.38 -5.76
CA PRO A 299 -11.91 -21.79 -5.83
C PRO A 299 -10.84 -22.72 -6.42
N PHE A 300 -10.02 -22.27 -7.38
CA PHE A 300 -9.16 -23.14 -8.18
C PHE A 300 -7.66 -23.01 -7.92
N HIS A 301 -7.21 -21.96 -7.23
CA HIS A 301 -5.79 -21.70 -6.95
C HIS A 301 -5.07 -22.90 -6.31
N LYS A 302 -5.74 -23.64 -5.40
CA LYS A 302 -5.19 -24.81 -4.71
C LYS A 302 -5.33 -26.12 -5.50
N THR A 303 -5.72 -26.07 -6.77
CA THR A 303 -5.92 -27.21 -7.65
C THR A 303 -5.03 -27.11 -8.91
N PRO A 304 -4.87 -28.15 -9.73
CA PRO A 304 -4.19 -28.06 -11.02
C PRO A 304 -4.79 -27.02 -11.97
N LEU A 305 -6.05 -26.65 -11.80
CA LEU A 305 -6.75 -25.64 -12.59
C LEU A 305 -6.19 -24.22 -12.38
N ARG A 306 -5.38 -23.98 -11.35
CA ARG A 306 -4.69 -22.69 -11.13
C ARG A 306 -3.96 -22.20 -12.39
N ALA A 307 -3.39 -23.12 -13.18
CA ALA A 307 -2.69 -22.76 -14.41
C ALA A 307 -3.58 -22.09 -15.47
N LEU A 308 -4.90 -22.28 -15.36
CA LEU A 308 -5.89 -21.71 -16.27
C LEU A 308 -6.57 -20.45 -15.71
N PHE A 309 -6.72 -20.40 -14.39
CA PHE A 309 -7.56 -19.39 -13.73
C PHE A 309 -6.77 -18.30 -13.01
N ASP A 310 -5.56 -18.59 -12.52
CA ASP A 310 -4.72 -17.55 -11.89
C ASP A 310 -4.16 -16.61 -12.96
N LEU A 311 -4.14 -15.31 -12.62
CA LEU A 311 -3.53 -14.30 -13.47
C LEU A 311 -2.19 -13.89 -12.86
N LYS A 312 -1.14 -13.87 -13.67
CA LYS A 312 0.20 -13.47 -13.26
C LYS A 312 0.78 -12.46 -14.23
N ASN A 313 1.21 -11.31 -13.73
CA ASN A 313 1.88 -10.28 -14.52
C ASN A 313 3.15 -9.82 -13.82
N ASN A 314 4.17 -9.53 -14.61
CA ASN A 314 5.35 -8.82 -14.13
C ASN A 314 4.95 -7.39 -13.75
N LYS A 315 5.33 -6.95 -12.57
CA LYS A 315 4.94 -5.65 -12.03
C LYS A 315 6.19 -4.88 -11.60
N GLY A 316 6.20 -3.60 -11.91
CA GLY A 316 7.13 -2.64 -11.34
C GLY A 316 6.62 -2.03 -10.04
N GLY A 317 7.36 -1.07 -9.51
CA GLY A 317 7.12 -0.47 -8.20
C GLY A 317 7.62 -1.31 -7.03
N ASP A 318 7.41 -0.84 -5.82
CA ASP A 318 7.79 -1.51 -4.58
C ASP A 318 6.82 -1.18 -3.43
N ASN A 319 7.24 -1.43 -2.18
CA ASN A 319 6.44 -1.15 -0.98
C ASN A 319 6.09 0.34 -0.81
N PHE A 320 6.87 1.25 -1.39
CA PHE A 320 6.80 2.69 -1.14
C PHE A 320 6.74 3.55 -2.41
N SER A 321 6.71 2.97 -3.59
CA SER A 321 6.41 3.70 -4.84
C SER A 321 4.91 4.06 -4.89
N VAL A 322 4.55 5.08 -5.67
CA VAL A 322 3.13 5.46 -5.86
C VAL A 322 2.38 4.31 -6.54
N ASN A 323 2.96 3.71 -7.59
CA ASN A 323 2.50 2.44 -8.15
C ASN A 323 2.84 1.28 -7.22
N VAL A 324 2.22 1.25 -6.05
CA VAL A 324 2.55 0.33 -4.98
C VAL A 324 2.44 -1.14 -5.40
N GLY A 325 3.49 -1.90 -5.10
CA GLY A 325 3.54 -3.36 -5.19
C GLY A 325 4.13 -3.92 -3.90
N ARG A 326 3.27 -4.15 -2.91
CA ARG A 326 3.76 -4.57 -1.59
C ARG A 326 4.07 -6.05 -1.57
N PHE A 327 5.26 -6.38 -1.08
CA PHE A 327 5.77 -7.74 -0.90
C PHE A 327 6.16 -8.01 0.57
N ASP A 328 6.50 -9.26 0.88
CA ASP A 328 6.84 -9.72 2.22
C ASP A 328 8.12 -10.56 2.20
N TYR A 329 9.22 -10.03 2.72
CA TYR A 329 10.52 -10.71 2.79
C TYR A 329 10.50 -12.00 3.63
N SER A 330 9.52 -12.20 4.49
CA SER A 330 9.40 -13.41 5.31
C SER A 330 8.97 -14.63 4.52
N ASP A 331 8.38 -14.45 3.33
CA ASP A 331 8.08 -15.58 2.43
C ASP A 331 9.38 -16.17 1.89
N PRO A 332 9.74 -17.43 2.27
CA PRO A 332 11.00 -17.99 1.86
C PRO A 332 11.06 -18.41 0.39
N ALA A 333 9.90 -18.68 -0.21
CA ALA A 333 9.80 -19.15 -1.59
C ALA A 333 9.69 -17.98 -2.59
N ASN A 334 8.94 -16.94 -2.22
CA ASN A 334 8.63 -15.82 -3.11
C ASN A 334 8.64 -14.49 -2.33
N PRO A 335 9.83 -14.06 -1.86
CA PRO A 335 9.93 -12.92 -0.94
C PRO A 335 9.57 -11.57 -1.58
N PHE A 336 9.42 -11.51 -2.88
CA PHE A 336 9.12 -10.29 -3.62
C PHE A 336 7.79 -10.33 -4.37
N ASN A 337 7.05 -11.44 -4.35
CA ASN A 337 5.72 -11.48 -4.97
C ASN A 337 4.83 -10.37 -4.40
N THR A 338 4.16 -9.66 -5.30
CA THR A 338 3.21 -8.62 -4.92
C THR A 338 2.03 -9.24 -4.18
N ARG A 339 1.87 -8.87 -2.90
CA ARG A 339 0.77 -9.30 -2.03
C ARG A 339 -0.38 -8.31 -2.01
N ILE A 340 -0.06 -7.02 -2.16
CA ILE A 340 -1.02 -5.91 -2.18
C ILE A 340 -0.59 -4.94 -3.26
N ALA A 341 -1.54 -4.53 -4.09
CA ALA A 341 -1.36 -3.50 -5.11
C ALA A 341 -2.57 -2.58 -5.17
N ALA A 342 -2.45 -1.46 -5.88
CA ALA A 342 -3.60 -0.64 -6.23
C ALA A 342 -4.44 -1.38 -7.27
N THR A 343 -5.50 -2.05 -6.83
CA THR A 343 -6.35 -2.90 -7.69
C THR A 343 -7.30 -2.09 -8.56
N LEU A 344 -7.70 -0.92 -8.08
CA LEU A 344 -8.45 0.09 -8.82
C LEU A 344 -7.57 1.34 -8.96
N ARG A 345 -7.36 1.80 -10.18
CA ARG A 345 -6.84 3.14 -10.50
C ARG A 345 -7.94 3.90 -11.20
N MET A 346 -8.17 5.12 -10.76
CA MET A 346 -9.23 5.96 -11.31
C MET A 346 -8.77 7.42 -11.30
N VAL A 347 -9.02 8.13 -12.39
CA VAL A 347 -8.86 9.58 -12.50
C VAL A 347 -10.18 10.13 -13.01
N ILE A 348 -10.80 10.99 -12.21
CA ILE A 348 -12.07 11.62 -12.55
C ILE A 348 -11.80 13.07 -12.94
N ASP A 349 -12.20 13.44 -14.13
CA ASP A 349 -12.19 14.81 -14.62
C ASP A 349 -13.55 15.44 -14.32
N LEU A 350 -13.59 16.36 -13.35
CA LEU A 350 -14.84 17.00 -12.92
C LEU A 350 -15.31 18.11 -13.88
N ALA A 351 -14.45 18.55 -14.81
CA ALA A 351 -14.83 19.48 -15.87
C ALA A 351 -15.44 18.76 -17.10
N ASP A 352 -15.05 17.50 -17.30
CA ASP A 352 -15.53 16.63 -18.38
C ASP A 352 -15.53 15.18 -17.93
N PHE A 353 -16.65 14.71 -17.38
CA PHE A 353 -16.77 13.34 -16.85
C PHE A 353 -16.46 12.27 -17.90
N ASP A 354 -16.76 12.51 -19.18
CA ASP A 354 -16.45 11.59 -20.26
C ASP A 354 -14.94 11.43 -20.49
N ASN A 355 -14.15 12.38 -20.02
CA ASN A 355 -12.70 12.31 -20.07
C ASN A 355 -12.10 11.47 -18.92
N SER A 356 -12.92 10.96 -18.00
CA SER A 356 -12.46 10.15 -16.87
C SER A 356 -11.92 8.79 -17.29
N ARG A 357 -11.01 8.24 -16.49
CA ARG A 357 -10.28 7.00 -16.78
C ARG A 357 -10.30 6.07 -15.59
N TYR A 358 -10.31 4.76 -15.86
CA TYR A 358 -10.09 3.76 -14.82
C TYR A 358 -9.37 2.51 -15.34
N ALA A 359 -8.79 1.74 -14.41
CA ALA A 359 -8.24 0.42 -14.65
C ALA A 359 -8.48 -0.48 -13.44
N LEU A 360 -8.83 -1.74 -13.69
CA LEU A 360 -8.97 -2.78 -12.66
C LEU A 360 -7.91 -3.85 -12.83
N SER A 361 -7.39 -4.36 -11.72
CA SER A 361 -6.36 -5.42 -11.72
C SER A 361 -6.87 -6.77 -12.21
N THR A 362 -8.18 -7.00 -12.22
CA THR A 362 -8.81 -8.24 -12.67
C THR A 362 -10.11 -7.92 -13.39
N ARG A 363 -10.64 -8.90 -14.11
CA ARG A 363 -12.00 -8.84 -14.68
C ARG A 363 -13.04 -8.97 -13.55
N ASN A 364 -14.27 -8.51 -13.83
CA ASN A 364 -15.42 -8.77 -12.98
C ASN A 364 -15.89 -10.24 -13.05
N SER A 365 -15.65 -10.90 -14.19
CA SER A 365 -15.92 -12.32 -14.38
C SER A 365 -14.71 -13.16 -13.98
N GLY A 366 -14.92 -14.22 -13.21
CA GLY A 366 -13.89 -15.24 -12.94
C GLY A 366 -13.70 -16.25 -14.08
N LEU A 367 -14.37 -16.06 -15.24
CA LEU A 367 -14.30 -16.99 -16.36
C LEU A 367 -13.14 -16.63 -17.30
N PRO A 368 -12.20 -17.55 -17.58
CA PRO A 368 -11.03 -17.26 -18.40
C PRO A 368 -11.34 -17.06 -19.90
N PHE A 369 -12.55 -17.41 -20.34
CA PHE A 369 -12.94 -17.44 -21.76
C PHE A 369 -14.16 -16.56 -22.09
N ASP A 370 -14.46 -15.54 -21.32
CA ASP A 370 -15.66 -14.73 -21.52
C ASP A 370 -15.56 -13.72 -22.70
N GLY A 371 -14.39 -13.62 -23.34
CA GLY A 371 -14.18 -12.73 -24.50
C GLY A 371 -14.18 -11.24 -24.16
N ALA A 372 -14.28 -10.87 -22.88
CA ALA A 372 -14.24 -9.49 -22.45
C ALA A 372 -12.82 -8.90 -22.59
N THR A 373 -12.72 -7.57 -22.65
CA THR A 373 -11.45 -6.84 -22.62
C THR A 373 -10.62 -7.29 -21.43
N ASP A 374 -9.36 -7.63 -21.65
CA ASP A 374 -8.48 -8.06 -20.58
C ASP A 374 -8.02 -6.87 -19.72
N LEU A 375 -8.82 -6.54 -18.70
CA LEU A 375 -8.52 -5.46 -17.75
C LEU A 375 -7.22 -5.72 -16.99
N ASN A 376 -6.88 -6.99 -16.74
CA ASN A 376 -5.66 -7.36 -16.05
C ASN A 376 -4.41 -6.99 -16.87
N GLU A 377 -4.44 -7.25 -18.17
CA GLU A 377 -3.33 -6.88 -19.06
C GLU A 377 -3.20 -5.35 -19.20
N LEU A 378 -4.32 -4.63 -19.32
CA LEU A 378 -4.32 -3.17 -19.31
C LEU A 378 -3.77 -2.59 -18.01
N TRP A 379 -4.23 -3.10 -16.87
CA TRP A 379 -3.76 -2.70 -15.56
C TRP A 379 -2.25 -2.95 -15.39
N ALA A 380 -1.76 -4.10 -15.81
CA ALA A 380 -0.35 -4.45 -15.70
C ALA A 380 0.56 -3.53 -16.53
N ARG A 381 0.08 -3.05 -17.67
CA ARG A 381 0.80 -2.10 -18.55
C ARG A 381 0.61 -0.63 -18.16
N GLY A 382 -0.13 -0.33 -17.10
CA GLY A 382 -0.45 1.04 -16.70
C GLY A 382 -1.43 1.74 -17.65
N ALA A 383 -2.17 0.98 -18.46
CA ALA A 383 -3.19 1.50 -19.37
C ALA A 383 -4.56 1.61 -18.67
N TYR A 384 -5.41 2.44 -19.24
CA TYR A 384 -6.74 2.76 -18.70
C TYR A 384 -7.80 2.66 -19.76
N ILE A 385 -9.05 2.43 -19.36
CA ILE A 385 -10.21 2.60 -20.20
C ILE A 385 -10.96 3.88 -19.80
N ARG A 386 -11.68 4.45 -20.76
CA ARG A 386 -12.51 5.64 -20.56
C ARG A 386 -13.76 5.25 -19.75
N ILE A 387 -14.16 6.09 -18.83
CA ILE A 387 -15.48 6.05 -18.20
C ILE A 387 -16.37 6.92 -19.07
N ALA A 388 -17.22 6.31 -19.86
CA ALA A 388 -18.16 7.04 -20.73
C ALA A 388 -19.58 6.57 -20.47
N ASP A 389 -20.52 7.50 -20.57
CA ASP A 389 -21.97 7.24 -20.50
C ASP A 389 -22.57 7.15 -21.90
N ASP A 390 -21.80 6.62 -22.86
CA ASP A 390 -22.25 6.40 -24.20
C ASP A 390 -23.37 5.33 -24.21
N ALA A 391 -24.50 5.65 -24.80
CA ALA A 391 -25.52 4.63 -25.02
C ALA A 391 -24.94 3.52 -25.91
N PRO A 392 -25.12 2.23 -25.54
CA PRO A 392 -24.62 1.12 -26.32
C PRO A 392 -25.21 1.18 -27.76
N ASP A 393 -24.37 0.87 -28.75
CA ASP A 393 -24.86 0.78 -30.16
C ASP A 393 -26.05 -0.17 -30.25
N ALA A 394 -26.99 0.14 -31.11
CA ALA A 394 -28.22 -0.64 -31.29
C ALA A 394 -27.98 -2.11 -31.67
N THR A 395 -26.75 -2.46 -32.02
CA THR A 395 -26.30 -3.82 -32.33
C THR A 395 -25.85 -4.63 -31.13
N ASP A 396 -25.69 -3.99 -29.95
CA ASP A 396 -25.23 -4.66 -28.76
C ASP A 396 -26.32 -5.54 -28.14
N ARG A 397 -25.88 -6.67 -27.56
CA ARG A 397 -26.77 -7.56 -26.84
C ARG A 397 -27.25 -6.88 -25.55
N GLN A 398 -28.56 -6.69 -25.41
CA GLN A 398 -29.18 -6.10 -24.26
C GLN A 398 -29.66 -7.18 -23.30
N LEU A 399 -29.30 -7.06 -22.00
CA LEU A 399 -29.89 -7.78 -20.89
C LEU A 399 -30.87 -6.84 -20.18
N VAL A 400 -32.18 -7.10 -20.33
CA VAL A 400 -33.22 -6.35 -19.62
C VAL A 400 -33.56 -7.06 -18.32
N LEU A 401 -33.14 -6.47 -17.18
CA LEU A 401 -33.54 -6.93 -15.85
C LEU A 401 -34.91 -6.32 -15.52
N ARG A 402 -35.90 -7.16 -15.32
CA ARG A 402 -37.24 -6.74 -14.86
C ARG A 402 -37.44 -7.19 -13.42
N PRO A 403 -38.00 -6.33 -12.53
CA PRO A 403 -38.41 -6.79 -11.22
C PRO A 403 -39.37 -7.96 -11.39
N SER A 404 -39.22 -9.02 -10.59
CA SER A 404 -40.22 -10.04 -10.52
C SER A 404 -41.54 -9.39 -10.09
N ALA A 405 -42.65 -9.66 -10.80
CA ALA A 405 -43.95 -9.21 -10.37
C ALA A 405 -44.09 -9.61 -8.89
N SER A 406 -44.34 -8.65 -8.01
CA SER A 406 -44.58 -8.91 -6.60
C SER A 406 -45.78 -9.80 -6.53
N SER A 407 -45.60 -11.07 -6.19
CA SER A 407 -46.69 -11.90 -5.70
C SER A 407 -47.20 -11.21 -4.42
N SER A 408 -48.33 -10.52 -4.55
CA SER A 408 -49.02 -9.93 -3.42
C SER A 408 -49.28 -11.00 -2.36
N GLY A 409 -48.63 -10.84 -1.21
CA GLY A 409 -49.12 -11.37 0.06
C GLY A 409 -48.86 -12.85 0.31
N GLU A 410 -47.65 -13.15 0.84
CA GLU A 410 -47.54 -14.12 1.93
C GLU A 410 -46.30 -13.76 2.76
N PRO A 411 -46.41 -13.60 4.08
CA PRO A 411 -45.23 -13.44 4.94
C PRO A 411 -44.47 -14.77 4.97
N ARG A 412 -43.20 -14.74 4.62
CA ARG A 412 -42.31 -15.90 4.78
C ARG A 412 -42.10 -16.18 6.27
N PRO A 413 -42.09 -17.48 6.68
CA PRO A 413 -41.94 -17.90 8.06
C PRO A 413 -40.62 -17.56 8.72
#